data_de2760baeef1d52bcb444eb876ce90db
#
_entry.id   de2760baeef1d52bcb444eb876ce90db
#
_cell.length_a   1.000
_cell.length_b   1.000
_cell.length_c   1.000
_cell.angle_alpha   90.00
_cell.angle_beta   90.00
_cell.angle_gamma   90.00
#
_symmetry.space_group_name_H-M   'P 1'
#
loop_
_entity.id
_entity.type
_entity.pdbx_description
1 polymer ?
#
loop_
_entity_poly.entity_id
_entity_poly.type
_entity_poly.pdbx_seq_one_letter_code
_entity_poly.pdbx_strand_id
1 'polypeptide(L)'
;KTFRNEKSVVYENRYTDIHFEHKDGKTDYLSVNGEDDEVLENATYIAYHQFFFTSILLTDTPFKTVSLKSENLVKDETVDTLYTKNMAAFIPLEFKNGELNYNMNWYYGPTKYKVLNDYNRNLDDILPLGWGIFGWINRYVFIPVFGFISGFLPYGIAIIVFTILVRIVMSPVTYKSYLSQAKMKVLRPEIAELNDKFKDNPMKKQQETMKLYSKAGVNPMAGCLPALL
;
A
#
# COMPACT_ATOMS: atom_id res chain seq x y z
N LYS A 1 -6.79 -13.21 -18.43
CA LYS A 1 -7.83 -13.39 -17.40
C LYS A 1 -7.20 -13.98 -16.15
N THR A 2 -7.50 -13.40 -14.99
CA THR A 2 -7.04 -13.87 -13.68
C THR A 2 -8.06 -14.79 -13.05
N PHE A 3 -7.60 -15.90 -12.49
CA PHE A 3 -8.46 -16.81 -11.75
C PHE A 3 -8.91 -16.18 -10.44
N ARG A 4 -10.14 -16.47 -10.03
CA ARG A 4 -10.66 -16.06 -8.74
C ARG A 4 -10.15 -16.98 -7.63
N ASN A 5 -9.46 -16.40 -6.65
CA ASN A 5 -8.87 -17.14 -5.52
C ASN A 5 -9.62 -16.89 -4.21
N GLU A 6 -10.26 -15.71 -4.07
CA GLU A 6 -10.91 -15.28 -2.85
C GLU A 6 -12.43 -15.25 -2.98
N LYS A 7 -13.14 -15.44 -1.86
CA LYS A 7 -14.59 -15.30 -1.81
C LYS A 7 -15.04 -13.86 -2.06
N SER A 8 -14.32 -12.91 -1.50
CA SER A 8 -14.61 -11.48 -1.66
C SER A 8 -13.91 -10.91 -2.87
N VAL A 9 -14.66 -10.54 -3.89
CA VAL A 9 -14.17 -9.90 -5.11
C VAL A 9 -13.52 -8.54 -4.80
N VAL A 10 -14.09 -7.79 -3.87
CA VAL A 10 -13.54 -6.49 -3.45
C VAL A 10 -12.16 -6.66 -2.82
N TYR A 11 -11.96 -7.72 -2.03
CA TYR A 11 -10.66 -8.02 -1.45
C TYR A 11 -9.66 -8.45 -2.51
N GLU A 12 -10.06 -9.34 -3.41
CA GLU A 12 -9.18 -9.84 -4.49
C GLU A 12 -8.79 -8.73 -5.47
N ASN A 13 -9.74 -7.90 -5.89
CA ASN A 13 -9.48 -6.79 -6.80
C ASN A 13 -8.46 -5.79 -6.26
N ARG A 14 -8.38 -5.61 -4.95
CA ARG A 14 -7.40 -4.72 -4.29
C ARG A 14 -5.94 -5.13 -4.53
N TYR A 15 -5.73 -6.40 -4.85
CA TYR A 15 -4.41 -6.99 -5.07
C TYR A 15 -4.27 -7.62 -6.47
N THR A 16 -5.11 -7.19 -7.42
CA THR A 16 -5.10 -7.68 -8.80
C THR A 16 -5.21 -6.49 -9.74
N ASP A 17 -4.08 -6.06 -10.28
CA ASP A 17 -3.94 -4.83 -11.05
C ASP A 17 -2.83 -4.93 -12.12
N ILE A 18 -2.76 -3.92 -12.98
CA ILE A 18 -1.68 -3.76 -13.94
C ILE A 18 -0.82 -2.59 -13.47
N HIS A 19 0.45 -2.86 -13.16
CA HIS A 19 1.45 -1.83 -12.89
C HIS A 19 2.29 -1.56 -14.13
N PHE A 20 2.75 -0.33 -14.26
CA PHE A 20 3.59 0.10 -15.38
C PHE A 20 4.46 1.29 -14.99
N GLU A 21 5.43 1.62 -15.83
CA GLU A 21 6.29 2.77 -15.65
C GLU A 21 6.08 3.75 -16.80
N HIS A 22 5.89 5.03 -16.47
CA HIS A 22 5.82 6.13 -17.41
C HIS A 22 7.22 6.55 -17.89
N LYS A 23 7.26 7.32 -18.97
CA LYS A 23 8.49 7.88 -19.56
C LYS A 23 9.40 8.63 -18.57
N ASP A 24 8.83 9.26 -17.56
CA ASP A 24 9.53 10.01 -16.51
C ASP A 24 10.06 9.13 -15.37
N GLY A 25 9.95 7.80 -15.49
CA GLY A 25 10.38 6.84 -14.49
C GLY A 25 9.44 6.70 -13.31
N LYS A 26 8.25 7.31 -13.37
CA LYS A 26 7.22 7.10 -12.34
C LYS A 26 6.44 5.84 -12.62
N THR A 27 6.22 5.11 -11.56
CA THR A 27 5.38 3.92 -11.54
C THR A 27 3.93 4.29 -11.22
N ASP A 28 3.00 3.66 -11.93
CA ASP A 28 1.57 3.82 -11.70
C ASP A 28 0.86 2.48 -11.92
N TYR A 29 -0.45 2.45 -11.69
CA TYR A 29 -1.27 1.25 -11.86
C TYR A 29 -2.68 1.60 -12.30
N LEU A 30 -3.30 0.73 -13.09
CA LEU A 30 -4.71 0.87 -13.44
C LEU A 30 -5.60 0.66 -12.21
N SER A 31 -6.74 1.35 -12.19
CA SER A 31 -7.71 1.27 -11.09
C SER A 31 -8.05 -0.18 -10.73
N VAL A 32 -8.02 -0.46 -9.44
CA VAL A 32 -8.35 -1.78 -8.89
C VAL A 32 -9.86 -2.09 -8.98
N ASN A 33 -10.71 -1.07 -9.15
CA ASN A 33 -12.15 -1.22 -9.17
C ASN A 33 -12.74 -0.82 -10.54
N GLY A 34 -13.54 -1.71 -11.11
CA GLY A 34 -14.28 -1.44 -12.35
C GLY A 34 -13.47 -1.66 -13.62
N GLU A 35 -13.84 -0.90 -14.66
CA GLU A 35 -13.09 -0.83 -15.92
C GLU A 35 -12.17 0.37 -15.88
N ASP A 36 -10.97 0.19 -16.40
CA ASP A 36 -9.99 1.25 -16.54
C ASP A 36 -9.10 0.97 -17.73
N ASP A 37 -8.75 2.03 -18.47
CA ASP A 37 -7.87 1.95 -19.63
C ASP A 37 -6.93 3.14 -19.66
N GLU A 38 -5.72 2.90 -20.13
CA GLU A 38 -4.70 3.93 -20.28
C GLU A 38 -3.82 3.68 -21.49
N VAL A 39 -3.38 4.78 -22.10
CA VAL A 39 -2.42 4.75 -23.21
C VAL A 39 -1.11 5.36 -22.73
N LEU A 40 -0.07 4.55 -22.72
CA LEU A 40 1.27 4.89 -22.26
C LEU A 40 2.19 5.18 -23.42
N GLU A 41 3.15 6.07 -23.19
CA GLU A 41 4.27 6.30 -24.09
C GLU A 41 5.60 5.90 -23.40
N ASN A 42 6.45 5.22 -24.17
CA ASN A 42 7.79 4.79 -23.75
C ASN A 42 7.81 3.94 -22.46
N ALA A 43 6.89 3.00 -22.35
CA ALA A 43 6.84 2.06 -21.24
C ALA A 43 8.02 1.07 -21.28
N THR A 44 8.69 0.87 -20.17
CA THR A 44 9.84 -0.05 -20.01
C THR A 44 9.43 -1.39 -19.45
N TYR A 45 8.33 -1.44 -18.71
CA TYR A 45 7.71 -2.68 -18.26
C TYR A 45 6.20 -2.57 -18.11
N ILE A 46 5.56 -3.74 -18.14
CA ILE A 46 4.14 -3.94 -17.83
C ILE A 46 4.05 -5.14 -16.91
N ALA A 47 3.48 -4.96 -15.73
CA ALA A 47 3.36 -6.01 -14.72
C ALA A 47 1.89 -6.34 -14.45
N TYR A 48 1.53 -7.59 -14.63
CA TYR A 48 0.24 -8.16 -14.24
C TYR A 48 0.38 -8.76 -12.86
N HIS A 49 -0.07 -8.02 -11.87
CA HIS A 49 0.03 -8.39 -10.47
C HIS A 49 -1.23 -9.13 -10.00
N GLN A 50 -1.03 -10.21 -9.24
CA GLN A 50 -2.11 -10.96 -8.60
C GLN A 50 -1.63 -11.50 -7.25
N PHE A 51 -2.04 -10.89 -6.15
CA PHE A 51 -1.66 -11.25 -4.79
C PHE A 51 -0.14 -11.35 -4.57
N PHE A 52 0.35 -12.58 -4.47
CA PHE A 52 1.75 -12.89 -4.16
C PHE A 52 2.60 -13.16 -5.40
N PHE A 53 1.98 -13.15 -6.58
CA PHE A 53 2.65 -13.44 -7.84
C PHE A 53 2.45 -12.32 -8.84
N THR A 54 3.44 -12.17 -9.72
CA THR A 54 3.37 -11.22 -10.82
C THR A 54 3.97 -11.80 -12.09
N SER A 55 3.41 -11.39 -13.22
CA SER A 55 3.95 -11.64 -14.55
C SER A 55 4.36 -10.30 -15.15
N ILE A 56 5.64 -10.11 -15.39
CA ILE A 56 6.17 -8.83 -15.86
C ILE A 56 6.78 -9.00 -17.24
N LEU A 57 6.30 -8.22 -18.20
CA LEU A 57 6.95 -8.04 -19.49
C LEU A 57 7.91 -6.86 -19.38
N LEU A 58 9.20 -7.14 -19.54
CA LEU A 58 10.28 -6.15 -19.51
C LEU A 58 10.86 -5.96 -20.92
N THR A 59 11.23 -4.74 -21.24
CA THR A 59 11.95 -4.45 -22.48
C THR A 59 13.13 -3.53 -22.23
N ASP A 60 14.22 -3.73 -22.98
CA ASP A 60 15.38 -2.83 -22.94
C ASP A 60 15.19 -1.62 -23.86
N THR A 61 14.36 -1.78 -24.90
CA THR A 61 13.94 -0.68 -25.76
C THR A 61 12.50 -0.33 -25.42
N PRO A 62 12.22 0.87 -24.84
CA PRO A 62 10.87 1.26 -24.44
C PRO A 62 9.86 1.11 -25.56
N PHE A 63 8.70 0.56 -25.26
CA PHE A 63 7.57 0.50 -26.19
C PHE A 63 7.07 1.90 -26.48
N LYS A 64 7.00 2.30 -27.73
CA LYS A 64 6.58 3.66 -28.12
C LYS A 64 5.18 4.00 -27.62
N THR A 65 4.26 3.06 -27.77
CA THR A 65 2.88 3.20 -27.32
C THR A 65 2.40 1.86 -26.80
N VAL A 66 1.69 1.89 -25.70
CA VAL A 66 1.05 0.72 -25.09
C VAL A 66 -0.37 1.11 -24.69
N SER A 67 -1.36 0.37 -25.14
CA SER A 67 -2.74 0.53 -24.65
C SER A 67 -3.01 -0.57 -23.64
N LEU A 68 -3.28 -0.17 -22.41
CA LEU A 68 -3.64 -1.06 -21.31
C LEU A 68 -5.14 -1.05 -21.08
N LYS A 69 -5.70 -2.18 -20.72
CA LYS A 69 -7.10 -2.29 -20.29
C LYS A 69 -7.24 -3.28 -19.15
N SER A 70 -7.98 -2.89 -18.14
CA SER A 70 -8.40 -3.73 -17.03
C SER A 70 -9.93 -3.72 -16.94
N GLU A 71 -10.54 -4.89 -16.83
CA GLU A 71 -11.99 -5.07 -16.79
C GLU A 71 -12.36 -6.08 -15.71
N ASN A 72 -13.28 -5.71 -14.82
CA ASN A 72 -13.82 -6.62 -13.82
C ASN A 72 -14.85 -7.56 -14.47
N LEU A 73 -14.62 -8.86 -14.39
CA LEU A 73 -15.50 -9.88 -14.98
C LEU A 73 -16.61 -10.34 -14.05
N VAL A 74 -16.52 -10.04 -12.76
CA VAL A 74 -17.50 -10.47 -11.76
C VAL A 74 -18.64 -9.46 -11.70
N LYS A 75 -19.82 -9.88 -12.17
CA LYS A 75 -21.09 -9.15 -12.04
C LYS A 75 -21.94 -9.69 -10.89
N ASP A 76 -21.92 -11.00 -10.71
CA ASP A 76 -22.58 -11.70 -9.61
C ASP A 76 -21.58 -12.64 -8.93
N GLU A 77 -21.25 -12.37 -7.68
CA GLU A 77 -20.26 -13.14 -6.90
C GLU A 77 -20.63 -14.61 -6.70
N THR A 78 -21.90 -14.96 -6.84
CA THR A 78 -22.41 -16.34 -6.66
C THR A 78 -22.32 -17.17 -7.93
N VAL A 79 -22.32 -16.53 -9.10
CA VAL A 79 -22.31 -17.16 -10.42
C VAL A 79 -20.93 -17.08 -11.05
N ASP A 80 -20.29 -15.92 -10.98
CA ASP A 80 -18.99 -15.64 -11.61
C ASP A 80 -17.85 -16.12 -10.68
N THR A 81 -17.66 -17.43 -10.61
CA THR A 81 -16.71 -18.02 -9.65
C THR A 81 -15.34 -18.34 -10.22
N LEU A 82 -15.16 -18.25 -11.54
CA LEU A 82 -13.93 -18.73 -12.20
C LEU A 82 -12.88 -17.64 -12.42
N TYR A 83 -13.31 -16.47 -12.92
CA TYR A 83 -12.39 -15.38 -13.26
C TYR A 83 -12.81 -14.09 -12.56
N THR A 84 -11.80 -13.32 -12.11
CA THR A 84 -11.99 -12.03 -11.44
C THR A 84 -11.87 -10.87 -12.42
N LYS A 85 -10.76 -10.83 -13.16
CA LYS A 85 -10.43 -9.73 -14.08
C LYS A 85 -9.95 -10.22 -15.43
N ASN A 86 -10.16 -9.35 -16.42
CA ASN A 86 -9.50 -9.42 -17.70
C ASN A 86 -8.51 -8.26 -17.80
N MET A 87 -7.23 -8.58 -17.85
CA MET A 87 -6.16 -7.61 -18.02
C MET A 87 -5.53 -7.80 -19.38
N ALA A 88 -5.39 -6.75 -20.17
CA ALA A 88 -4.86 -6.78 -21.51
C ALA A 88 -3.90 -5.63 -21.76
N ALA A 89 -2.84 -5.88 -22.52
CA ALA A 89 -1.98 -4.88 -23.10
C ALA A 89 -1.90 -5.07 -24.60
N PHE A 90 -2.07 -4.01 -25.35
CA PHE A 90 -1.86 -3.97 -26.80
C PHE A 90 -0.63 -3.11 -27.08
N ILE A 91 0.37 -3.72 -27.72
CA ILE A 91 1.67 -3.10 -28.01
C ILE A 91 1.91 -3.16 -29.52
N PRO A 92 1.73 -2.06 -30.25
CA PRO A 92 2.08 -2.01 -31.66
C PRO A 92 3.62 -2.04 -31.81
N LEU A 93 4.13 -3.04 -32.50
CA LEU A 93 5.55 -3.19 -32.78
C LEU A 93 5.84 -2.80 -34.24
N GLU A 94 6.92 -2.06 -34.45
CA GLU A 94 7.31 -1.59 -35.78
C GLU A 94 8.37 -2.49 -36.40
N PHE A 95 8.18 -2.85 -37.66
CA PHE A 95 9.20 -3.50 -38.46
C PHE A 95 10.25 -2.47 -38.91
N LYS A 96 11.50 -2.78 -38.72
CA LYS A 96 12.63 -2.02 -39.26
C LYS A 96 13.28 -2.85 -40.36
N ASN A 97 13.29 -2.31 -41.60
CA ASN A 97 13.86 -3.00 -42.77
C ASN A 97 13.27 -4.41 -43.00
N GLY A 98 12.01 -4.63 -42.69
CA GLY A 98 11.36 -5.93 -42.83
C GLY A 98 11.61 -6.92 -41.66
N GLU A 99 12.38 -6.54 -40.67
CA GLU A 99 12.69 -7.36 -39.50
C GLU A 99 12.05 -6.78 -38.22
N LEU A 100 11.56 -7.67 -37.37
CA LEU A 100 11.09 -7.33 -36.02
C LEU A 100 12.18 -7.74 -35.01
N ASN A 101 12.84 -6.76 -34.42
CA ASN A 101 13.88 -7.00 -33.45
C ASN A 101 13.61 -6.22 -32.15
N TYR A 102 13.07 -6.90 -31.15
CA TYR A 102 12.82 -6.38 -29.81
C TYR A 102 13.40 -7.32 -28.76
N ASN A 103 14.21 -6.79 -27.87
CA ASN A 103 14.74 -7.51 -26.72
C ASN A 103 13.72 -7.42 -25.58
N MET A 104 12.93 -8.49 -25.38
CA MET A 104 11.90 -8.58 -24.36
C MET A 104 12.14 -9.78 -23.46
N ASN A 105 11.93 -9.58 -22.17
CA ASN A 105 12.04 -10.63 -21.17
C ASN A 105 10.72 -10.75 -20.39
N TRP A 106 10.36 -11.97 -20.04
CA TRP A 106 9.26 -12.25 -19.14
C TRP A 106 9.78 -12.72 -17.80
N TYR A 107 9.32 -12.05 -16.74
CA TYR A 107 9.44 -12.54 -15.37
C TYR A 107 8.12 -13.18 -14.96
N TYR A 108 8.16 -14.38 -14.43
CA TYR A 108 7.06 -15.08 -13.80
C TYR A 108 7.50 -15.51 -12.41
N GLY A 109 6.94 -14.95 -11.36
CA GLY A 109 7.42 -15.30 -10.04
C GLY A 109 6.71 -14.56 -8.91
N PRO A 110 7.21 -14.77 -7.67
CA PRO A 110 6.64 -14.14 -6.51
C PRO A 110 6.90 -12.64 -6.50
N THR A 111 5.92 -11.87 -6.01
CA THR A 111 6.05 -10.43 -5.77
C THR A 111 6.88 -10.21 -4.49
N LYS A 112 8.17 -10.54 -4.54
CA LYS A 112 9.10 -10.46 -3.41
C LYS A 112 10.02 -9.26 -3.56
N TYR A 113 10.01 -8.34 -2.59
CA TYR A 113 10.79 -7.10 -2.61
C TYR A 113 12.23 -7.30 -3.08
N LYS A 114 13.01 -8.19 -2.43
CA LYS A 114 14.42 -8.43 -2.77
C LYS A 114 14.60 -8.84 -4.22
N VAL A 115 13.75 -9.74 -4.73
CA VAL A 115 13.86 -10.25 -6.11
C VAL A 115 13.56 -9.14 -7.12
N LEU A 116 12.51 -8.35 -6.89
CA LEU A 116 12.11 -7.26 -7.80
C LEU A 116 13.10 -6.10 -7.76
N ASN A 117 13.61 -5.76 -6.57
CA ASN A 117 14.59 -4.69 -6.39
C ASN A 117 15.95 -5.02 -7.05
N ASP A 118 16.35 -6.30 -7.09
CA ASP A 118 17.61 -6.72 -7.72
C ASP A 118 17.65 -6.45 -9.24
N TYR A 119 16.49 -6.25 -9.89
CA TYR A 119 16.42 -5.84 -11.30
C TYR A 119 16.84 -4.38 -11.53
N ASN A 120 16.86 -3.52 -10.51
CA ASN A 120 17.17 -2.09 -10.60
C ASN A 120 16.33 -1.34 -11.67
N ARG A 121 15.04 -1.66 -11.76
CA ARG A 121 14.08 -1.13 -12.75
C ARG A 121 12.75 -0.73 -12.12
N ASN A 122 12.76 -0.25 -10.88
CA ASN A 122 11.58 0.18 -10.11
C ASN A 122 10.47 -0.89 -9.98
N LEU A 123 10.79 -2.17 -10.19
CA LEU A 123 9.81 -3.26 -10.09
C LEU A 123 9.33 -3.50 -8.65
N ASP A 124 10.11 -3.09 -7.66
CA ASP A 124 9.75 -3.15 -6.25
C ASP A 124 8.62 -2.19 -5.86
N ASP A 125 8.33 -1.19 -6.70
CA ASP A 125 7.19 -0.28 -6.51
C ASP A 125 5.82 -0.95 -6.79
N ILE A 126 5.81 -2.13 -7.43
CA ILE A 126 4.61 -2.99 -7.54
C ILE A 126 4.08 -3.39 -6.15
N LEU A 127 4.99 -3.47 -5.15
CA LEU A 127 4.61 -3.79 -3.77
C LEU A 127 4.00 -2.57 -3.08
N PRO A 128 2.79 -2.68 -2.51
CA PRO A 128 2.15 -1.59 -1.79
C PRO A 128 2.79 -1.39 -0.40
N LEU A 129 4.05 -0.93 -0.37
CA LEU A 129 4.80 -0.71 0.88
C LEU A 129 4.31 0.51 1.68
N GLY A 130 3.33 1.24 1.14
CA GLY A 130 2.85 2.49 1.70
C GLY A 130 3.60 3.71 1.17
N TRP A 131 3.07 4.89 1.44
CA TRP A 131 3.61 6.16 0.95
C TRP A 131 4.35 6.94 2.04
N GLY A 132 5.26 7.83 1.63
CA GLY A 132 5.97 8.74 2.51
C GLY A 132 6.81 8.02 3.55
N ILE A 133 6.70 8.45 4.81
CA ILE A 133 7.48 7.91 5.93
C ILE A 133 7.20 6.42 6.21
N PHE A 134 5.97 5.97 5.98
CA PHE A 134 5.60 4.56 6.19
C PHE A 134 6.25 3.65 5.15
N GLY A 135 6.24 4.04 3.88
CA GLY A 135 6.96 3.32 2.83
C GLY A 135 8.45 3.26 3.09
N TRP A 136 9.04 4.36 3.55
CA TRP A 136 10.45 4.43 3.93
C TRP A 136 10.79 3.46 5.07
N ILE A 137 9.99 3.47 6.16
CA ILE A 137 10.19 2.57 7.30
C ILE A 137 10.04 1.10 6.85
N ASN A 138 9.03 0.79 6.05
CA ASN A 138 8.85 -0.57 5.54
C ASN A 138 10.05 -1.03 4.72
N ARG A 139 10.52 -0.20 3.78
CA ARG A 139 11.60 -0.54 2.85
C ARG A 139 12.95 -0.66 3.55
N TYR A 140 13.29 0.27 4.43
CA TYR A 140 14.64 0.36 5.01
C TYR A 140 14.78 -0.19 6.43
N VAL A 141 13.67 -0.42 7.14
CA VAL A 141 13.70 -0.94 8.51
C VAL A 141 13.02 -2.30 8.60
N PHE A 142 11.74 -2.41 8.25
CA PHE A 142 10.98 -3.63 8.50
C PHE A 142 11.41 -4.80 7.61
N ILE A 143 11.56 -4.57 6.31
CA ILE A 143 11.97 -5.63 5.37
C ILE A 143 13.37 -6.17 5.70
N PRO A 144 14.43 -5.34 5.91
CA PRO A 144 15.75 -5.84 6.29
C PRO A 144 15.78 -6.55 7.64
N VAL A 145 15.13 -6.00 8.67
CA VAL A 145 15.09 -6.60 10.01
C VAL A 145 14.36 -7.94 9.98
N PHE A 146 13.19 -7.99 9.33
CA PHE A 146 12.47 -9.25 9.17
C PHE A 146 13.27 -10.27 8.35
N GLY A 147 13.91 -9.83 7.28
CA GLY A 147 14.78 -10.66 6.44
C GLY A 147 15.94 -11.28 7.23
N PHE A 148 16.54 -10.51 8.13
CA PHE A 148 17.59 -10.99 9.04
C PHE A 148 17.05 -12.07 10.00
N ILE A 149 15.93 -11.79 10.67
CA ILE A 149 15.31 -12.73 11.64
C ILE A 149 14.87 -14.02 10.95
N SER A 150 14.23 -13.93 9.77
CA SER A 150 13.75 -15.08 9.00
C SER A 150 14.87 -15.90 8.35
N GLY A 151 16.10 -15.39 8.32
CA GLY A 151 17.28 -16.15 7.91
C GLY A 151 17.73 -17.21 8.92
N PHE A 152 17.39 -17.03 10.21
CA PHE A 152 17.76 -17.95 11.28
C PHE A 152 16.58 -18.73 11.87
N LEU A 153 15.35 -18.22 11.72
CA LEU A 153 14.17 -18.77 12.34
C LEU A 153 13.11 -19.15 11.29
N PRO A 154 12.31 -20.20 11.53
CA PRO A 154 11.12 -20.48 10.71
C PRO A 154 10.19 -19.27 10.66
N TYR A 155 9.55 -19.02 9.51
CA TYR A 155 8.75 -17.81 9.27
C TYR A 155 7.71 -17.51 10.36
N GLY A 156 7.01 -18.53 10.89
CA GLY A 156 6.02 -18.34 11.97
C GLY A 156 6.66 -17.78 13.26
N ILE A 157 7.80 -18.32 13.67
CA ILE A 157 8.54 -17.84 14.84
C ILE A 157 9.14 -16.46 14.57
N ALA A 158 9.66 -16.24 13.36
CA ALA A 158 10.20 -14.95 12.93
C ALA A 158 9.16 -13.82 13.03
N ILE A 159 7.90 -14.08 12.65
CA ILE A 159 6.80 -13.12 12.77
C ILE A 159 6.55 -12.78 14.26
N ILE A 160 6.51 -13.78 15.14
CA ILE A 160 6.29 -13.57 16.58
C ILE A 160 7.42 -12.72 17.17
N VAL A 161 8.67 -13.09 16.92
CA VAL A 161 9.85 -12.37 17.42
C VAL A 161 9.88 -10.94 16.89
N PHE A 162 9.65 -10.75 15.59
CA PHE A 162 9.58 -9.43 14.96
C PHE A 162 8.47 -8.56 15.57
N THR A 163 7.29 -9.13 15.81
CA THR A 163 6.17 -8.42 16.44
C THR A 163 6.51 -7.97 17.86
N ILE A 164 7.15 -8.83 18.65
CA ILE A 164 7.61 -8.49 20.01
C ILE A 164 8.65 -7.37 19.96
N LEU A 165 9.62 -7.46 19.05
CA LEU A 165 10.66 -6.46 18.87
C LEU A 165 10.06 -5.09 18.54
N VAL A 166 9.16 -5.02 17.56
CA VAL A 166 8.46 -3.78 17.19
C VAL A 166 7.68 -3.21 18.37
N ARG A 167 6.96 -4.05 19.14
CA ARG A 167 6.24 -3.63 20.34
C ARG A 167 7.16 -3.07 21.42
N ILE A 168 8.32 -3.67 21.64
CA ILE A 168 9.32 -3.17 22.61
C ILE A 168 9.83 -1.79 22.16
N VAL A 169 10.20 -1.63 20.89
CA VAL A 169 10.67 -0.36 20.34
C VAL A 169 9.60 0.72 20.44
N MET A 170 8.34 0.37 20.18
CA MET A 170 7.19 1.30 20.27
C MET A 170 6.69 1.53 21.70
N SER A 171 7.14 0.76 22.66
CA SER A 171 6.70 0.83 24.08
C SER A 171 6.79 2.24 24.69
N PRO A 172 7.88 3.03 24.53
CA PRO A 172 7.96 4.37 25.11
C PRO A 172 6.95 5.35 24.51
N VAL A 173 6.66 5.22 23.20
CA VAL A 173 5.64 6.04 22.51
C VAL A 173 4.25 5.67 23.01
N THR A 174 3.97 4.38 23.07
CA THR A 174 2.70 3.83 23.54
C THR A 174 2.43 4.19 24.99
N TYR A 175 3.44 4.11 25.86
CA TYR A 175 3.34 4.50 27.28
C TYR A 175 2.94 5.98 27.42
N LYS A 176 3.62 6.90 26.71
CA LYS A 176 3.28 8.32 26.74
C LYS A 176 1.85 8.57 26.26
N SER A 177 1.40 7.85 25.25
CA SER A 177 0.03 7.93 24.75
C SER A 177 -1.00 7.47 25.78
N TYR A 178 -0.77 6.31 26.43
CA TYR A 178 -1.65 5.82 27.50
C TYR A 178 -1.68 6.77 28.71
N LEU A 179 -0.56 7.38 29.07
CA LEU A 179 -0.51 8.37 30.14
C LEU A 179 -1.36 9.61 29.79
N SER A 180 -1.29 10.12 28.56
CA SER A 180 -2.14 11.20 28.07
C SER A 180 -3.62 10.83 28.11
N GLN A 181 -3.98 9.63 27.68
CA GLN A 181 -5.35 9.15 27.72
C GLN A 181 -5.88 9.02 29.17
N ALA A 182 -5.07 8.53 30.09
CA ALA A 182 -5.41 8.43 31.51
C ALA A 182 -5.69 9.83 32.09
N LYS A 183 -4.82 10.80 31.83
CA LYS A 183 -5.01 12.19 32.25
C LYS A 183 -6.30 12.79 31.67
N MET A 184 -6.61 12.53 30.36
CA MET A 184 -7.87 12.98 29.77
C MET A 184 -9.12 12.39 30.44
N LYS A 185 -9.05 11.14 30.94
CA LYS A 185 -10.15 10.55 31.70
C LYS A 185 -10.43 11.28 33.02
N VAL A 186 -9.38 11.73 33.70
CA VAL A 186 -9.51 12.51 34.95
C VAL A 186 -10.13 13.88 34.70
N LEU A 187 -9.86 14.48 33.53
CA LEU A 187 -10.40 15.79 33.15
C LEU A 187 -11.86 15.76 32.63
N ARG A 188 -12.44 14.57 32.43
CA ARG A 188 -13.83 14.44 31.95
C ARG A 188 -14.87 15.24 32.74
N PRO A 189 -14.91 15.25 34.09
CA PRO A 189 -15.87 16.04 34.83
C PRO A 189 -15.72 17.53 34.57
N GLU A 190 -14.51 18.08 34.58
CA GLU A 190 -14.26 19.51 34.29
C GLU A 190 -14.65 19.88 32.86
N ILE A 191 -14.46 18.97 31.88
CA ILE A 191 -14.90 19.15 30.49
C ILE A 191 -16.45 19.15 30.43
N ALA A 192 -17.13 18.33 31.24
CA ALA A 192 -18.58 18.33 31.30
C ALA A 192 -19.12 19.63 31.83
N GLU A 193 -18.53 20.20 32.90
CA GLU A 193 -18.88 21.51 33.44
C GLU A 193 -18.67 22.63 32.40
N LEU A 194 -17.55 22.61 31.67
CA LEU A 194 -17.28 23.58 30.59
C LEU A 194 -18.32 23.45 29.46
N ASN A 195 -18.72 22.22 29.13
CA ASN A 195 -19.73 21.95 28.12
C ASN A 195 -21.09 22.52 28.51
N ASP A 196 -21.47 22.41 29.78
CA ASP A 196 -22.70 22.95 30.28
C ASP A 196 -22.70 24.47 30.40
N LYS A 197 -21.53 25.03 30.81
CA LYS A 197 -21.35 26.49 30.96
C LYS A 197 -21.36 27.24 29.64
N PHE A 198 -20.92 26.62 28.56
CA PHE A 198 -20.77 27.27 27.24
C PHE A 198 -21.58 26.57 26.14
N LYS A 199 -22.78 26.04 26.50
CA LYS A 199 -23.72 25.37 25.57
C LYS A 199 -24.02 26.21 24.33
N ASP A 200 -24.20 27.52 24.52
CA ASP A 200 -24.67 28.45 23.49
C ASP A 200 -23.48 29.05 22.67
N ASN A 201 -22.24 28.75 23.03
CA ASN A 201 -21.07 29.30 22.34
C ASN A 201 -20.02 28.22 22.05
N PRO A 202 -20.12 27.52 20.90
CA PRO A 202 -19.23 26.43 20.53
C PRO A 202 -17.74 26.84 20.42
N MET A 203 -17.47 28.07 19.95
CA MET A 203 -16.09 28.56 19.82
C MET A 203 -15.42 28.77 21.19
N LYS A 204 -16.15 29.37 22.13
CA LYS A 204 -15.65 29.62 23.48
C LYS A 204 -15.47 28.32 24.27
N LYS A 205 -16.37 27.37 24.09
CA LYS A 205 -16.27 26.02 24.60
C LYS A 205 -14.98 25.33 24.14
N GLN A 206 -14.69 25.37 22.83
CA GLN A 206 -13.48 24.76 22.26
C GLN A 206 -12.20 25.45 22.79
N GLN A 207 -12.20 26.78 22.89
CA GLN A 207 -11.05 27.52 23.43
C GLN A 207 -10.77 27.17 24.90
N GLU A 208 -11.79 27.12 25.76
CA GLU A 208 -11.61 26.82 27.19
C GLU A 208 -11.22 25.35 27.38
N THR A 209 -11.75 24.41 26.57
CA THR A 209 -11.34 23.01 26.58
C THR A 209 -9.85 22.87 26.18
N MET A 210 -9.41 23.60 25.15
CA MET A 210 -7.97 23.58 24.76
C MET A 210 -7.07 24.19 25.82
N LYS A 211 -7.51 25.26 26.50
CA LYS A 211 -6.77 25.83 27.65
C LYS A 211 -6.67 24.84 28.81
N LEU A 212 -7.75 24.11 29.10
CA LEU A 212 -7.77 23.08 30.14
C LEU A 212 -6.76 21.97 29.83
N TYR A 213 -6.75 21.45 28.58
CA TYR A 213 -5.76 20.44 28.14
C TYR A 213 -4.33 20.98 28.25
N SER A 214 -4.10 22.21 27.83
CA SER A 214 -2.77 22.84 27.92
C SER A 214 -2.31 22.99 29.37
N LYS A 215 -3.20 23.44 30.31
CA LYS A 215 -2.89 23.53 31.74
C LYS A 215 -2.57 22.17 32.37
N ALA A 216 -3.28 21.13 31.96
CA ALA A 216 -3.05 19.76 32.45
C ALA A 216 -1.83 19.08 31.80
N GLY A 217 -1.16 19.73 30.83
CA GLY A 217 -0.05 19.16 30.09
C GLY A 217 -0.47 17.93 29.28
N VAL A 218 -1.68 17.93 28.74
CA VAL A 218 -2.24 16.83 27.94
C VAL A 218 -2.37 17.28 26.49
N ASN A 219 -1.80 16.48 25.59
CA ASN A 219 -1.99 16.67 24.16
C ASN A 219 -3.14 15.76 23.67
N PRO A 220 -4.29 16.31 23.23
CA PRO A 220 -5.41 15.51 22.74
C PRO A 220 -5.06 14.67 21.50
N MET A 221 -4.07 15.10 20.71
CA MET A 221 -3.58 14.36 19.54
C MET A 221 -2.69 13.15 19.91
N ALA A 222 -2.15 13.09 21.13
CA ALA A 222 -1.28 11.99 21.54
C ALA A 222 -2.00 10.64 21.64
N GLY A 223 -3.34 10.66 21.78
CA GLY A 223 -4.14 9.43 21.87
C GLY A 223 -4.32 8.69 20.54
N CYS A 224 -4.28 9.40 19.41
CA CYS A 224 -4.44 8.80 18.08
C CYS A 224 -3.11 8.34 17.45
N LEU A 225 -1.97 8.79 17.96
CA LEU A 225 -0.65 8.46 17.40
C LEU A 225 -0.36 6.95 17.32
N PRO A 226 -0.66 6.12 18.34
CA PRO A 226 -0.47 4.67 18.24
C PRO A 226 -1.38 3.97 17.23
N ALA A 227 -2.49 4.60 16.83
CA ALA A 227 -3.41 4.04 15.83
C ALA A 227 -2.97 4.36 14.39
N LEU A 228 -2.04 5.32 14.22
CA LEU A 228 -1.47 5.70 12.93
C LEU A 228 -0.14 5.01 12.63
N LEU A 229 0.48 4.42 13.64
CA LEU A 229 1.73 3.65 13.59
C LEU A 229 1.46 2.14 13.60
#